data_0097c126fc1d400996e27fa46194b2fe
#
_entry.id   0097c126fc1d400996e27fa46194b2fe
#
_cell.length_a   1.000
_cell.length_b   1.000
_cell.length_c   1.000
_cell.angle_alpha   90.00
_cell.angle_beta   90.00
_cell.angle_gamma   90.00
#
_symmetry.space_group_name_H-M   'P 1'
#
loop_
_entity.id
_entity.type
_entity.pdbx_description
1 polymer ?
#
loop_
_entity_poly.entity_id
_entity_poly.type
_entity_poly.pdbx_seq_one_letter_code
_entity_poly.pdbx_strand_id
1 'polypeptide(L)'
;MLTRGFGTMLPANESQNVEYKLGWNDEYLKWICGFANAQGGKLYIGVNDSGHVTGISNAKELLESIPNKIVTNLGIVADVNLHSENGLDYLEIVVCPSPTPILYHGVAHYRSGSTKQELRGEALQAFLMKKHDISWDNLVQEDATLDDISPEAIEYFQQNAISCGRMKTESYSADIELVLKNLDLITEDGRIKNAAIVLFGKRPTKFFASCEFRIGRFLSETDIAFQDIFSGDIVRMPELILKQLRSMYLIAPIHYEGIRRVEPLEIPEDALREAICNALIHKRYTGVHIQMRVYNDRIELWNHGELPSELLPAEKIFESHSSYPRNKHIANAFYRAGFIENWGRGIQKIVDGMKAAGLPTPKIEDFGRGVKITLCRPTTYMDILKLAGKPNGAQLTSSDGKTAGKTVEKTVGETVGETVGKILDAIRDNPKVTQNQLAKITGLTVRGVEWNMKKLQKTKVIKRVGPNKGGHWEIIAQQEDGQDSD
;
A
#
# COMPACT_ATOMS: atom_id res chain seq x y z
N MET A 1 50.87 -38.29 -0.74
CA MET A 1 49.63 -37.80 -0.13
C MET A 1 48.71 -37.41 -1.26
N LEU A 2 47.70 -38.24 -1.54
CA LEU A 2 46.72 -38.03 -2.60
C LEU A 2 45.64 -37.08 -2.05
N THR A 3 45.60 -35.85 -2.53
CA THR A 3 44.46 -34.93 -2.32
C THR A 3 43.26 -35.42 -3.10
N ARG A 4 42.33 -36.09 -2.43
CA ARG A 4 40.99 -36.37 -2.98
C ARG A 4 40.30 -35.02 -3.30
N GLY A 5 40.20 -34.70 -4.59
CA GLY A 5 39.36 -33.63 -5.06
C GLY A 5 37.90 -33.92 -4.67
N PHE A 6 37.27 -33.05 -3.94
CA PHE A 6 35.81 -33.02 -3.78
C PHE A 6 35.23 -32.72 -5.15
N GLY A 7 34.77 -33.73 -5.87
CA GLY A 7 33.96 -33.55 -7.07
C GLY A 7 32.72 -32.75 -6.71
N THR A 8 32.54 -31.62 -7.32
CA THR A 8 31.31 -30.79 -7.19
C THR A 8 30.16 -31.61 -7.76
N MET A 9 29.31 -32.15 -6.89
CA MET A 9 28.11 -32.89 -7.31
C MET A 9 27.24 -31.98 -8.17
N LEU A 10 26.97 -32.35 -9.42
CA LEU A 10 26.06 -31.64 -10.29
C LEU A 10 24.65 -31.61 -9.67
N PRO A 11 23.91 -30.52 -9.76
CA PRO A 11 22.50 -30.48 -9.34
C PRO A 11 21.69 -31.57 -10.06
N ALA A 12 20.73 -32.18 -9.38
CA ALA A 12 20.01 -33.35 -9.94
C ALA A 12 19.06 -32.96 -11.11
N ASN A 13 18.67 -31.70 -11.26
CA ASN A 13 17.74 -31.26 -12.29
C ASN A 13 18.06 -29.83 -12.76
N GLU A 14 17.61 -29.48 -13.97
CA GLU A 14 17.54 -28.08 -14.43
C GLU A 14 16.68 -27.21 -13.50
N SER A 15 17.03 -25.94 -13.40
CA SER A 15 16.34 -24.98 -12.50
C SER A 15 16.43 -23.56 -13.06
N GLN A 16 15.95 -22.60 -12.27
CA GLN A 16 16.09 -21.17 -12.57
C GLN A 16 17.54 -20.79 -12.91
N ASN A 17 18.52 -21.40 -12.25
CA ASN A 17 19.93 -21.02 -12.35
C ASN A 17 20.82 -22.16 -12.90
N VAL A 18 20.24 -23.22 -13.42
CA VAL A 18 21.00 -24.40 -13.96
C VAL A 18 20.36 -24.88 -15.26
N GLU A 19 21.18 -25.07 -16.28
CA GLU A 19 20.77 -25.62 -17.58
C GLU A 19 21.79 -26.65 -18.04
N TYR A 20 21.35 -27.75 -18.66
CA TYR A 20 22.16 -28.85 -19.19
C TYR A 20 22.05 -28.93 -20.71
N LYS A 21 23.16 -29.22 -21.38
CA LYS A 21 23.22 -29.47 -22.84
C LYS A 21 24.23 -30.54 -23.17
N LEU A 22 23.85 -31.43 -24.08
CA LEU A 22 24.72 -32.54 -24.53
C LEU A 22 25.97 -32.08 -25.28
N GLY A 23 25.89 -30.96 -25.99
CA GLY A 23 26.99 -30.39 -26.75
C GLY A 23 26.77 -28.88 -26.94
N TRP A 24 27.77 -28.19 -27.52
CA TRP A 24 27.70 -26.76 -27.77
C TRP A 24 26.90 -26.43 -29.04
N ASN A 25 26.08 -25.40 -28.97
CA ASN A 25 25.47 -24.71 -30.10
C ASN A 25 25.45 -23.21 -29.81
N ASP A 26 25.76 -22.36 -30.79
CA ASP A 26 25.81 -20.90 -30.61
C ASP A 26 24.47 -20.31 -30.23
N GLU A 27 23.35 -20.97 -30.53
CA GLU A 27 22.04 -20.63 -30.04
C GLU A 27 21.94 -20.60 -28.49
N TYR A 28 22.85 -21.26 -27.79
CA TYR A 28 22.87 -21.27 -26.32
C TYR A 28 23.37 -19.96 -25.72
N LEU A 29 23.91 -19.04 -26.52
CA LEU A 29 24.14 -17.66 -26.12
C LEU A 29 22.84 -16.98 -25.67
N LYS A 30 21.67 -17.43 -26.13
CA LYS A 30 20.36 -16.95 -25.64
C LYS A 30 20.12 -17.32 -24.18
N TRP A 31 20.57 -18.49 -23.72
CA TRP A 31 20.50 -18.90 -22.30
C TRP A 31 21.43 -18.07 -21.44
N ILE A 32 22.67 -17.87 -21.91
CA ILE A 32 23.67 -17.01 -21.25
C ILE A 32 23.16 -15.58 -21.13
N CYS A 33 22.59 -15.03 -22.19
CA CYS A 33 21.86 -13.74 -22.15
C CYS A 33 20.74 -13.76 -21.11
N GLY A 34 19.93 -14.82 -21.09
CA GLY A 34 18.85 -15.00 -20.14
C GLY A 34 19.30 -15.05 -18.68
N PHE A 35 20.38 -15.74 -18.38
CA PHE A 35 21.02 -15.80 -17.06
C PHE A 35 21.56 -14.43 -16.65
N ALA A 36 22.31 -13.74 -17.53
CA ALA A 36 22.85 -12.41 -17.26
C ALA A 36 21.77 -11.37 -16.98
N ASN A 37 20.63 -11.48 -17.66
CA ASN A 37 19.49 -10.58 -17.46
C ASN A 37 18.67 -10.90 -16.20
N ALA A 38 18.74 -12.15 -15.72
CA ALA A 38 18.02 -12.61 -14.53
C ALA A 38 18.93 -12.63 -13.28
N GLN A 39 19.02 -13.75 -12.60
CA GLN A 39 19.75 -13.92 -11.33
C GLN A 39 21.14 -14.53 -11.52
N GLY A 40 21.60 -14.64 -12.75
CA GLY A 40 22.77 -15.43 -13.09
C GLY A 40 22.46 -16.93 -13.16
N GLY A 41 23.48 -17.74 -13.39
CA GLY A 41 23.31 -19.17 -13.45
C GLY A 41 24.49 -19.91 -14.06
N LYS A 42 24.33 -21.22 -14.24
CA LYS A 42 25.32 -22.12 -14.78
C LYS A 42 24.75 -22.90 -15.95
N LEU A 43 25.49 -22.91 -17.06
CA LEU A 43 25.21 -23.74 -18.23
C LEU A 43 26.28 -24.82 -18.31
N TYR A 44 25.88 -26.09 -18.31
CA TYR A 44 26.76 -27.21 -18.43
C TYR A 44 26.66 -27.81 -19.83
N ILE A 45 27.82 -28.08 -20.46
CA ILE A 45 27.93 -28.68 -21.79
C ILE A 45 28.60 -30.05 -21.67
N GLY A 46 27.99 -31.10 -22.22
CA GLY A 46 28.38 -32.50 -22.03
C GLY A 46 27.62 -33.19 -20.90
N VAL A 47 26.47 -32.65 -20.52
CA VAL A 47 25.58 -33.16 -19.47
C VAL A 47 24.18 -33.33 -20.04
N ASN A 48 23.49 -34.41 -19.72
CA ASN A 48 22.11 -34.65 -20.12
C ASN A 48 21.11 -33.99 -19.13
N ASP A 49 19.82 -33.91 -19.50
CA ASP A 49 18.76 -33.27 -18.71
C ASP A 49 18.54 -33.88 -17.31
N SER A 50 19.06 -35.11 -17.08
CA SER A 50 19.02 -35.77 -15.78
C SER A 50 20.29 -35.53 -14.95
N GLY A 51 21.17 -34.61 -15.36
CA GLY A 51 22.39 -34.25 -14.64
C GLY A 51 23.54 -35.29 -14.78
N HIS A 52 23.43 -36.26 -15.68
CA HIS A 52 24.50 -37.22 -15.90
C HIS A 52 25.51 -36.73 -16.96
N VAL A 53 26.79 -36.84 -16.67
CA VAL A 53 27.86 -36.45 -17.58
C VAL A 53 27.93 -37.46 -18.74
N THR A 54 27.75 -36.94 -19.96
CA THR A 54 27.88 -37.70 -21.23
C THR A 54 29.21 -37.45 -21.92
N GLY A 55 29.89 -36.34 -21.52
CA GLY A 55 31.14 -35.90 -22.07
C GLY A 55 31.04 -35.24 -23.44
N ILE A 56 32.09 -34.48 -23.80
CA ILE A 56 32.29 -33.87 -25.12
C ILE A 56 33.71 -34.12 -25.62
N SER A 57 33.87 -34.46 -26.89
CA SER A 57 35.16 -34.79 -27.48
C SER A 57 36.07 -33.58 -27.77
N ASN A 58 35.46 -32.39 -27.98
CA ASN A 58 36.14 -31.15 -28.34
C ASN A 58 36.19 -30.13 -27.18
N ALA A 59 36.20 -30.58 -25.93
CA ALA A 59 36.15 -29.73 -24.73
C ALA A 59 37.23 -28.63 -24.71
N LYS A 60 38.45 -28.94 -25.10
CA LYS A 60 39.56 -27.96 -25.14
C LYS A 60 39.36 -26.85 -26.17
N GLU A 61 38.88 -27.19 -27.36
CA GLU A 61 38.58 -26.24 -28.43
C GLU A 61 37.41 -25.28 -27.97
N LEU A 62 36.39 -25.84 -27.35
CA LEU A 62 35.28 -25.11 -26.82
C LEU A 62 35.69 -24.21 -25.64
N LEU A 63 36.59 -24.64 -24.78
CA LEU A 63 37.14 -23.85 -23.67
C LEU A 63 37.80 -22.55 -24.17
N GLU A 64 38.41 -22.55 -25.35
CA GLU A 64 39.03 -21.38 -25.96
C GLU A 64 38.03 -20.52 -26.76
N SER A 65 37.09 -21.19 -27.45
CA SER A 65 36.18 -20.47 -28.37
C SER A 65 34.95 -19.87 -27.68
N ILE A 66 34.39 -20.53 -26.67
CA ILE A 66 33.15 -20.06 -25.98
C ILE A 66 33.31 -18.65 -25.31
N PRO A 67 34.40 -18.39 -24.54
CA PRO A 67 34.60 -17.07 -23.94
C PRO A 67 34.60 -15.95 -24.99
N ASN A 68 35.31 -16.17 -26.13
CA ASN A 68 35.35 -15.21 -27.22
C ASN A 68 33.95 -14.96 -27.84
N LYS A 69 33.16 -16.04 -28.02
CA LYS A 69 31.78 -15.91 -28.54
C LYS A 69 30.88 -15.16 -27.58
N ILE A 70 31.01 -15.38 -26.26
CA ILE A 70 30.23 -14.66 -25.24
C ILE A 70 30.56 -13.17 -25.29
N VAL A 71 31.84 -12.80 -25.26
CA VAL A 71 32.26 -11.38 -25.32
C VAL A 71 31.83 -10.72 -26.61
N THR A 72 32.03 -11.38 -27.77
CA THR A 72 31.70 -10.80 -29.07
C THR A 72 30.20 -10.57 -29.26
N ASN A 73 29.36 -11.51 -28.80
CA ASN A 73 27.93 -11.46 -29.07
C ASN A 73 27.11 -10.80 -27.94
N LEU A 74 27.57 -10.85 -26.68
CA LEU A 74 26.84 -10.40 -25.53
C LEU A 74 27.52 -9.24 -24.79
N GLY A 75 28.79 -8.96 -25.07
CA GLY A 75 29.56 -7.90 -24.40
C GLY A 75 29.83 -8.15 -22.90
N ILE A 76 29.71 -9.40 -22.45
CA ILE A 76 29.96 -9.79 -21.05
C ILE A 76 31.08 -10.83 -20.96
N VAL A 77 31.64 -10.95 -19.77
CA VAL A 77 32.61 -12.01 -19.44
C VAL A 77 31.90 -13.07 -18.60
N ALA A 78 32.10 -14.34 -18.90
CA ALA A 78 31.65 -15.47 -18.11
C ALA A 78 32.82 -16.42 -17.87
N ASP A 79 32.85 -17.05 -16.71
CA ASP A 79 33.88 -18.08 -16.42
C ASP A 79 33.50 -19.37 -17.11
N VAL A 80 34.46 -19.92 -17.86
CA VAL A 80 34.31 -21.23 -18.52
C VAL A 80 35.32 -22.18 -17.94
N ASN A 81 34.84 -23.23 -17.26
CA ASN A 81 35.64 -24.18 -16.52
C ASN A 81 35.55 -25.57 -17.17
N LEU A 82 36.71 -26.23 -17.36
CA LEU A 82 36.78 -27.62 -17.78
C LEU A 82 36.76 -28.54 -16.57
N HIS A 83 35.86 -29.50 -16.58
CA HIS A 83 35.73 -30.54 -15.58
C HIS A 83 35.85 -31.92 -16.24
N SER A 84 36.28 -32.94 -15.48
CA SER A 84 36.34 -34.34 -15.95
C SER A 84 35.73 -35.24 -14.86
N GLU A 85 34.80 -36.10 -15.26
CA GLU A 85 34.20 -37.12 -14.39
C GLU A 85 34.19 -38.47 -15.09
N ASN A 86 34.77 -39.51 -14.43
CA ASN A 86 34.90 -40.84 -14.99
C ASN A 86 35.60 -40.89 -16.38
N GLY A 87 36.53 -39.96 -16.64
CA GLY A 87 37.23 -39.86 -17.92
C GLY A 87 36.43 -39.17 -19.03
N LEU A 88 35.27 -38.59 -18.71
CA LEU A 88 34.44 -37.77 -19.60
C LEU A 88 34.60 -36.30 -19.27
N ASP A 89 35.01 -35.52 -20.27
CA ASP A 89 35.20 -34.06 -20.12
C ASP A 89 33.90 -33.33 -20.38
N TYR A 90 33.59 -32.31 -19.54
CA TYR A 90 32.45 -31.43 -19.71
C TYR A 90 32.81 -29.98 -19.31
N LEU A 91 32.06 -29.01 -19.78
CA LEU A 91 32.29 -27.60 -19.45
C LEU A 91 31.18 -27.03 -18.56
N GLU A 92 31.59 -26.19 -17.61
CA GLU A 92 30.73 -25.37 -16.81
C GLU A 92 30.92 -23.88 -17.23
N ILE A 93 29.86 -23.22 -17.62
CA ILE A 93 29.83 -21.78 -17.93
C ILE A 93 29.08 -21.07 -16.79
N VAL A 94 29.79 -20.25 -16.01
CA VAL A 94 29.22 -19.50 -14.87
C VAL A 94 28.95 -18.11 -15.32
N VAL A 95 27.66 -17.69 -15.25
CA VAL A 95 27.18 -16.41 -15.69
C VAL A 95 26.70 -15.59 -14.47
N CYS A 96 27.35 -14.46 -14.23
CA CYS A 96 26.90 -13.51 -13.20
C CYS A 96 25.73 -12.64 -13.71
N PRO A 97 24.85 -12.18 -12.80
CA PRO A 97 23.83 -11.19 -13.16
C PRO A 97 24.49 -9.92 -13.67
N SER A 98 24.03 -9.40 -14.81
CA SER A 98 24.50 -8.10 -15.34
C SER A 98 23.70 -6.95 -14.70
N PRO A 99 24.33 -5.85 -14.31
CA PRO A 99 23.63 -4.64 -13.88
C PRO A 99 22.94 -3.92 -15.05
N THR A 100 23.43 -4.09 -16.29
CA THR A 100 22.88 -3.48 -17.50
C THR A 100 22.10 -4.51 -18.34
N PRO A 101 21.17 -4.07 -19.22
CA PRO A 101 20.49 -4.98 -20.14
C PRO A 101 21.46 -5.64 -21.12
N ILE A 102 21.38 -6.95 -21.26
CA ILE A 102 22.13 -7.71 -22.25
C ILE A 102 21.20 -8.13 -23.38
N LEU A 103 21.60 -7.87 -24.61
CA LEU A 103 20.85 -8.22 -25.80
C LEU A 103 21.66 -9.21 -26.66
N TYR A 104 21.00 -10.22 -27.18
CA TYR A 104 21.55 -11.10 -28.20
C TYR A 104 20.84 -10.84 -29.51
N HIS A 105 21.56 -10.35 -30.52
CA HIS A 105 21.03 -9.91 -31.81
C HIS A 105 19.84 -8.91 -31.66
N GLY A 106 19.96 -7.96 -30.74
CA GLY A 106 18.93 -6.95 -30.47
C GLY A 106 17.73 -7.44 -29.65
N VAL A 107 17.72 -8.71 -29.21
CA VAL A 107 16.61 -9.29 -28.42
C VAL A 107 17.04 -9.53 -26.98
N ALA A 108 16.25 -9.03 -26.03
CA ALA A 108 16.42 -9.32 -24.60
C ALA A 108 15.83 -10.70 -24.28
N HIS A 109 16.68 -11.62 -23.84
CA HIS A 109 16.26 -12.91 -23.29
C HIS A 109 16.28 -12.84 -21.74
N TYR A 110 15.33 -13.50 -21.11
CA TYR A 110 15.21 -13.56 -19.64
C TYR A 110 14.95 -14.97 -19.18
N ARG A 111 15.63 -15.43 -18.13
CA ARG A 111 15.43 -16.75 -17.53
C ARG A 111 14.31 -16.69 -16.51
N SER A 112 13.26 -17.50 -16.69
CA SER A 112 12.16 -17.66 -15.75
C SER A 112 11.83 -19.14 -15.57
N GLY A 113 11.99 -19.64 -14.35
CA GLY A 113 11.99 -21.07 -14.10
C GLY A 113 13.06 -21.79 -14.90
N SER A 114 12.74 -22.95 -15.51
CA SER A 114 13.61 -23.70 -16.41
C SER A 114 13.51 -23.24 -17.88
N THR A 115 12.84 -22.09 -18.17
CA THR A 115 12.63 -21.64 -19.53
C THR A 115 13.33 -20.31 -19.84
N LYS A 116 13.73 -20.16 -21.08
CA LYS A 116 14.22 -18.90 -21.64
C LYS A 116 13.05 -18.18 -22.35
N GLN A 117 12.78 -16.95 -21.99
CA GLN A 117 11.75 -16.12 -22.58
C GLN A 117 12.35 -14.94 -23.35
N GLU A 118 11.72 -14.53 -24.45
CA GLU A 118 12.02 -13.29 -25.14
C GLU A 118 11.15 -12.18 -24.55
N LEU A 119 11.76 -11.10 -24.10
CA LEU A 119 11.02 -9.95 -23.63
C LEU A 119 10.56 -9.07 -24.80
N ARG A 120 9.25 -8.76 -24.84
CA ARG A 120 8.64 -7.91 -25.88
C ARG A 120 7.61 -6.98 -25.23
N GLY A 121 7.27 -5.86 -25.93
CA GLY A 121 6.23 -4.93 -25.48
C GLY A 121 6.44 -4.41 -24.07
N GLU A 122 5.41 -4.45 -23.25
CA GLU A 122 5.42 -3.94 -21.86
C GLU A 122 6.48 -4.64 -20.97
N ALA A 123 6.67 -5.95 -21.16
CA ALA A 123 7.67 -6.70 -20.39
C ALA A 123 9.10 -6.23 -20.69
N LEU A 124 9.39 -5.91 -21.96
CA LEU A 124 10.69 -5.35 -22.35
C LEU A 124 10.88 -3.95 -21.77
N GLN A 125 9.89 -3.09 -21.86
CA GLN A 125 9.95 -1.74 -21.29
C GLN A 125 10.20 -1.79 -19.78
N ALA A 126 9.44 -2.59 -19.05
CA ALA A 126 9.59 -2.75 -17.60
C ALA A 126 10.99 -3.27 -17.22
N PHE A 127 11.51 -4.23 -17.99
CA PHE A 127 12.86 -4.77 -17.80
C PHE A 127 13.95 -3.70 -18.03
N LEU A 128 13.86 -2.94 -19.14
CA LEU A 128 14.83 -1.89 -19.45
C LEU A 128 14.81 -0.78 -18.40
N MET A 129 13.63 -0.32 -17.99
CA MET A 129 13.48 0.66 -16.91
C MET A 129 14.11 0.16 -15.61
N LYS A 130 13.85 -1.10 -15.23
CA LYS A 130 14.43 -1.70 -14.01
C LYS A 130 15.95 -1.76 -14.09
N LYS A 131 16.52 -2.16 -15.23
CA LYS A 131 17.97 -2.28 -15.40
C LYS A 131 18.70 -0.94 -15.45
N HIS A 132 18.05 0.11 -15.96
CA HIS A 132 18.59 1.49 -15.97
C HIS A 132 18.22 2.28 -14.72
N ASP A 133 17.53 1.68 -13.76
CA ASP A 133 17.02 2.32 -12.53
C ASP A 133 16.16 3.56 -12.82
N ILE A 134 15.47 3.56 -13.96
CA ILE A 134 14.56 4.63 -14.39
C ILE A 134 13.17 4.31 -13.83
N SER A 135 12.65 5.18 -12.95
CA SER A 135 11.27 5.10 -12.51
C SER A 135 10.33 5.73 -13.55
N TRP A 136 9.07 5.24 -13.58
CA TRP A 136 8.04 5.74 -14.49
C TRP A 136 7.83 7.26 -14.35
N ASP A 137 7.90 7.77 -13.14
CA ASP A 137 7.71 9.18 -12.83
C ASP A 137 8.83 10.10 -13.33
N ASN A 138 9.99 9.52 -13.74
CA ASN A 138 11.09 10.23 -14.38
C ASN A 138 10.94 10.38 -15.91
N LEU A 139 9.98 9.66 -16.52
CA LEU A 139 9.75 9.78 -17.97
C LEU A 139 9.13 11.12 -18.32
N VAL A 140 9.48 11.64 -19.49
CA VAL A 140 8.90 12.87 -20.04
C VAL A 140 7.47 12.62 -20.52
N GLN A 141 6.57 13.56 -20.25
CA GLN A 141 5.23 13.63 -20.82
C GLN A 141 5.25 14.62 -21.99
N GLU A 142 5.32 14.09 -23.20
CA GLU A 142 5.55 14.89 -24.42
C GLU A 142 4.44 15.93 -24.68
N ASP A 143 3.18 15.64 -24.31
CA ASP A 143 2.03 16.52 -24.54
C ASP A 143 1.79 17.54 -23.40
N ALA A 144 2.64 17.57 -22.37
CA ALA A 144 2.46 18.43 -21.22
C ALA A 144 3.22 19.75 -21.37
N THR A 145 2.61 20.81 -20.84
CA THR A 145 3.17 22.17 -20.82
C THR A 145 3.11 22.75 -19.40
N LEU A 146 3.80 23.88 -19.15
CA LEU A 146 3.71 24.58 -17.86
C LEU A 146 2.29 25.04 -17.54
N ASP A 147 1.43 25.25 -18.54
CA ASP A 147 0.02 25.59 -18.34
C ASP A 147 -0.78 24.47 -17.69
N ASP A 148 -0.31 23.23 -17.78
CA ASP A 148 -0.95 22.08 -17.11
C ASP A 148 -0.62 22.01 -15.61
N ILE A 149 0.33 22.81 -15.11
CA ILE A 149 0.75 22.85 -13.70
C ILE A 149 -0.10 23.85 -12.91
N SER A 150 -0.53 23.45 -11.70
CA SER A 150 -1.28 24.30 -10.76
C SER A 150 -0.35 25.17 -9.91
N PRO A 151 -0.42 26.51 -10.02
CA PRO A 151 0.32 27.39 -9.12
C PRO A 151 -0.02 27.16 -7.64
N GLU A 152 -1.31 26.87 -7.32
CA GLU A 152 -1.79 26.64 -5.97
C GLU A 152 -1.18 25.35 -5.36
N ALA A 153 -0.98 24.31 -6.19
CA ALA A 153 -0.33 23.09 -5.75
C ALA A 153 1.18 23.30 -5.47
N ILE A 154 1.84 24.11 -6.28
CA ILE A 154 3.24 24.51 -6.06
C ILE A 154 3.36 25.35 -4.79
N GLU A 155 2.49 26.33 -4.59
CA GLU A 155 2.46 27.16 -3.38
C GLU A 155 2.24 26.28 -2.13
N TYR A 156 1.24 25.41 -2.15
CA TYR A 156 0.96 24.48 -1.06
C TYR A 156 2.17 23.61 -0.71
N PHE A 157 2.86 23.08 -1.72
CA PHE A 157 4.09 22.31 -1.55
C PHE A 157 5.16 23.14 -0.82
N GLN A 158 5.46 24.36 -1.30
CA GLN A 158 6.49 25.21 -0.74
C GLN A 158 6.17 25.62 0.69
N GLN A 159 4.92 25.99 1.00
CA GLN A 159 4.46 26.32 2.35
C GLN A 159 4.69 25.17 3.33
N ASN A 160 4.35 23.94 2.95
CA ASN A 160 4.61 22.75 3.76
C ASN A 160 6.10 22.49 3.94
N ALA A 161 6.90 22.59 2.87
CA ALA A 161 8.34 22.39 2.91
C ALA A 161 9.05 23.41 3.83
N ILE A 162 8.59 24.65 3.85
CA ILE A 162 9.08 25.70 4.76
C ILE A 162 8.64 25.40 6.20
N SER A 163 7.36 25.09 6.40
CA SER A 163 6.81 24.86 7.75
C SER A 163 7.45 23.68 8.47
N CYS A 164 7.86 22.63 7.74
CA CYS A 164 8.59 21.49 8.29
C CYS A 164 10.12 21.69 8.34
N GLY A 165 10.65 22.84 7.93
CA GLY A 165 12.07 23.19 7.96
C GLY A 165 12.93 22.51 6.89
N ARG A 166 12.32 21.88 5.87
CA ARG A 166 13.03 21.22 4.76
C ARG A 166 13.30 22.14 3.57
N MET A 167 12.76 23.34 3.60
CA MET A 167 13.03 24.42 2.66
C MET A 167 13.19 25.73 3.44
N LYS A 168 14.15 26.57 3.07
CA LYS A 168 14.32 27.89 3.66
C LYS A 168 13.30 28.87 3.07
N THR A 169 12.84 29.82 3.86
CA THR A 169 11.89 30.86 3.42
C THR A 169 12.42 31.66 2.24
N GLU A 170 13.73 31.95 2.22
CA GLU A 170 14.39 32.67 1.13
C GLU A 170 14.43 31.88 -0.19
N SER A 171 14.17 30.56 -0.14
CA SER A 171 14.13 29.69 -1.32
C SER A 171 12.73 29.61 -1.94
N TYR A 172 11.73 30.30 -1.37
CA TYR A 172 10.41 30.40 -1.97
C TYR A 172 10.49 31.09 -3.34
N SER A 173 9.80 30.55 -4.33
CA SER A 173 9.75 31.10 -5.66
C SER A 173 8.32 31.04 -6.23
N ALA A 174 7.87 32.13 -6.85
CA ALA A 174 6.66 32.15 -7.64
C ALA A 174 6.88 31.61 -9.06
N ASP A 175 8.15 31.43 -9.48
CA ASP A 175 8.52 30.85 -10.77
C ASP A 175 8.37 29.32 -10.72
N ILE A 176 7.32 28.83 -11.37
CA ILE A 176 6.98 27.40 -11.42
C ILE A 176 8.11 26.60 -12.07
N GLU A 177 8.70 27.10 -13.16
CA GLU A 177 9.76 26.41 -13.88
C GLU A 177 10.99 26.21 -12.98
N LEU A 178 11.37 27.23 -12.22
CA LEU A 178 12.47 27.14 -11.26
C LEU A 178 12.19 26.13 -10.15
N VAL A 179 10.96 26.09 -9.61
CA VAL A 179 10.58 25.10 -8.60
C VAL A 179 10.66 23.68 -9.16
N LEU A 180 10.14 23.46 -10.37
CA LEU A 180 10.20 22.15 -11.02
C LEU A 180 11.64 21.73 -11.33
N LYS A 181 12.52 22.64 -11.74
CA LYS A 181 13.97 22.39 -11.92
C LYS A 181 14.63 21.95 -10.61
N ASN A 182 14.37 22.68 -9.52
CA ASN A 182 14.93 22.37 -8.20
C ASN A 182 14.47 21.02 -7.63
N LEU A 183 13.35 20.50 -8.12
CA LEU A 183 12.80 19.19 -7.77
C LEU A 183 13.20 18.09 -8.76
N ASP A 184 13.95 18.42 -9.84
CA ASP A 184 14.26 17.52 -10.95
C ASP A 184 12.99 16.95 -11.60
N LEU A 185 11.99 17.80 -11.82
CA LEU A 185 10.69 17.44 -12.41
C LEU A 185 10.52 17.88 -13.86
N ILE A 186 11.49 18.58 -14.40
CA ILE A 186 11.64 18.92 -15.82
C ILE A 186 13.06 18.62 -16.27
N THR A 187 13.23 18.40 -17.57
CA THR A 187 14.53 18.20 -18.22
C THR A 187 15.26 19.55 -18.40
N GLU A 188 16.54 19.52 -18.78
CA GLU A 188 17.31 20.75 -19.04
C GLU A 188 16.71 21.60 -20.16
N ASP A 189 16.11 20.93 -21.15
CA ASP A 189 15.41 21.56 -22.30
C ASP A 189 13.94 21.94 -21.96
N GLY A 190 13.53 21.86 -20.71
CA GLY A 190 12.23 22.32 -20.19
C GLY A 190 11.06 21.36 -20.38
N ARG A 191 11.26 20.11 -20.81
CA ARG A 191 10.19 19.13 -20.98
C ARG A 191 9.76 18.57 -19.63
N ILE A 192 8.44 18.41 -19.43
CA ILE A 192 7.82 18.07 -18.16
C ILE A 192 7.85 16.57 -17.95
N LYS A 193 8.30 16.13 -16.76
CA LYS A 193 8.27 14.72 -16.37
C LYS A 193 6.89 14.30 -15.81
N ASN A 194 6.56 13.00 -15.89
CA ASN A 194 5.32 12.44 -15.38
C ASN A 194 5.08 12.81 -13.89
N ALA A 195 6.15 12.83 -13.09
CA ALA A 195 6.06 13.22 -11.68
C ALA A 195 5.51 14.63 -11.49
N ALA A 196 5.90 15.60 -12.32
CA ALA A 196 5.42 16.98 -12.22
C ALA A 196 3.91 17.06 -12.44
N ILE A 197 3.40 16.33 -13.44
CA ILE A 197 1.97 16.28 -13.76
C ILE A 197 1.17 15.61 -12.65
N VAL A 198 1.66 14.51 -12.10
CA VAL A 198 0.97 13.81 -11.01
C VAL A 198 0.98 14.65 -9.73
N LEU A 199 2.14 15.23 -9.37
CA LEU A 199 2.30 16.04 -8.15
C LEU A 199 1.52 17.35 -8.19
N PHE A 200 1.59 18.07 -9.30
CA PHE A 200 1.17 19.47 -9.37
C PHE A 200 0.22 19.80 -10.52
N GLY A 201 -0.20 18.81 -11.29
CA GLY A 201 -1.06 19.03 -12.45
C GLY A 201 -2.45 19.54 -12.08
N LYS A 202 -2.99 20.50 -12.82
CA LYS A 202 -4.38 20.96 -12.72
C LYS A 202 -5.37 19.82 -12.99
N ARG A 203 -5.05 18.97 -13.95
CA ARG A 203 -5.87 17.82 -14.37
C ARG A 203 -4.98 16.62 -14.75
N PRO A 204 -4.34 15.94 -13.77
CA PRO A 204 -3.48 14.79 -14.08
C PRO A 204 -4.20 13.68 -14.83
N THR A 205 -5.53 13.55 -14.65
CA THR A 205 -6.37 12.56 -15.35
C THR A 205 -6.46 12.78 -16.86
N LYS A 206 -6.12 13.98 -17.38
CA LYS A 206 -5.95 14.24 -18.81
C LYS A 206 -4.87 13.34 -19.42
N PHE A 207 -3.79 13.09 -18.67
CA PHE A 207 -2.63 12.31 -19.10
C PHE A 207 -2.67 10.88 -18.55
N PHE A 208 -3.14 10.72 -17.33
CA PHE A 208 -3.17 9.45 -16.58
C PHE A 208 -4.55 9.21 -16.00
N ALA A 209 -5.42 8.57 -16.74
CA ALA A 209 -6.83 8.34 -16.37
C ALA A 209 -7.00 7.66 -14.99
N SER A 210 -6.00 6.91 -14.54
CA SER A 210 -6.01 6.26 -13.23
C SER A 210 -5.52 7.15 -12.07
N CYS A 211 -5.15 8.42 -12.33
CA CYS A 211 -4.70 9.36 -11.29
C CYS A 211 -5.88 9.87 -10.47
N GLU A 212 -6.56 8.93 -9.80
CA GLU A 212 -7.69 9.17 -8.91
C GLU A 212 -7.54 8.36 -7.63
N PHE A 213 -8.12 8.90 -6.55
CA PHE A 213 -8.32 8.19 -5.29
C PHE A 213 -9.82 8.10 -5.02
N ARG A 214 -10.35 6.89 -4.85
CA ARG A 214 -11.77 6.66 -4.62
C ARG A 214 -12.00 6.11 -3.23
N ILE A 215 -12.97 6.68 -2.53
CA ILE A 215 -13.41 6.24 -1.20
C ILE A 215 -14.85 5.80 -1.31
N GLY A 216 -15.16 4.59 -0.83
CA GLY A 216 -16.53 4.07 -0.75
C GLY A 216 -16.90 3.72 0.68
N ARG A 217 -18.11 4.07 1.11
CA ARG A 217 -18.71 3.59 2.35
C ARG A 217 -19.50 2.31 2.04
N PHE A 218 -19.01 1.18 2.51
CA PHE A 218 -19.58 -0.13 2.27
C PHE A 218 -20.42 -0.60 3.46
N LEU A 219 -21.62 -1.07 3.18
CA LEU A 219 -22.50 -1.70 4.17
C LEU A 219 -22.28 -3.23 4.20
N SER A 220 -21.95 -3.81 3.04
CA SER A 220 -21.53 -5.20 2.84
C SER A 220 -20.48 -5.24 1.72
N GLU A 221 -20.03 -6.43 1.31
CA GLU A 221 -19.08 -6.58 0.18
C GLU A 221 -19.64 -6.06 -1.16
N THR A 222 -20.95 -6.01 -1.30
CA THR A 222 -21.65 -5.61 -2.53
C THR A 222 -22.40 -4.29 -2.43
N ASP A 223 -22.75 -3.85 -1.20
CA ASP A 223 -23.60 -2.67 -1.00
C ASP A 223 -22.78 -1.45 -0.65
N ILE A 224 -22.82 -0.43 -1.51
CA ILE A 224 -22.16 0.86 -1.33
C ILE A 224 -23.23 1.89 -0.92
N ALA A 225 -23.05 2.51 0.25
CA ALA A 225 -23.96 3.56 0.73
C ALA A 225 -23.72 4.88 -0.02
N PHE A 226 -22.46 5.26 -0.20
CA PHE A 226 -22.01 6.44 -0.94
C PHE A 226 -20.53 6.33 -1.27
N GLN A 227 -20.06 7.18 -2.17
CA GLN A 227 -18.65 7.22 -2.57
C GLN A 227 -18.22 8.63 -2.92
N ASP A 228 -16.92 8.89 -2.80
CA ASP A 228 -16.24 10.11 -3.22
C ASP A 228 -15.07 9.79 -4.14
N ILE A 229 -14.81 10.68 -5.10
CA ILE A 229 -13.70 10.59 -6.03
C ILE A 229 -12.84 11.84 -5.89
N PHE A 230 -11.55 11.64 -5.59
CA PHE A 230 -10.55 12.68 -5.56
C PHE A 230 -9.73 12.61 -6.83
N SER A 231 -9.72 13.69 -7.58
CA SER A 231 -8.89 13.90 -8.77
C SER A 231 -8.16 15.23 -8.65
N GLY A 232 -7.06 15.38 -9.37
CA GLY A 232 -6.21 16.57 -9.31
C GLY A 232 -4.82 16.23 -8.80
N ASP A 233 -4.09 17.25 -8.38
CA ASP A 233 -2.73 17.09 -7.89
C ASP A 233 -2.68 16.25 -6.60
N ILE A 234 -1.70 15.35 -6.56
CA ILE A 234 -1.59 14.44 -5.42
C ILE A 234 -0.92 15.07 -4.20
N VAL A 235 -0.30 16.25 -4.33
CA VAL A 235 0.39 16.90 -3.21
C VAL A 235 -0.61 17.38 -2.14
N ARG A 236 -1.81 17.84 -2.55
CA ARG A 236 -2.89 18.24 -1.63
C ARG A 236 -3.81 17.08 -1.24
N MET A 237 -3.75 15.98 -1.98
CA MET A 237 -4.69 14.87 -1.84
C MET A 237 -4.72 14.24 -0.44
N PRO A 238 -3.60 14.01 0.29
CA PRO A 238 -3.64 13.44 1.63
C PRO A 238 -4.48 14.25 2.62
N GLU A 239 -4.34 15.59 2.62
CA GLU A 239 -5.11 16.46 3.50
C GLU A 239 -6.60 16.46 3.15
N LEU A 240 -6.93 16.54 1.84
CA LEU A 240 -8.31 16.49 1.36
C LEU A 240 -9.00 15.17 1.73
N ILE A 241 -8.31 14.06 1.58
CA ILE A 241 -8.80 12.72 1.95
C ILE A 241 -9.04 12.63 3.45
N LEU A 242 -8.07 13.04 4.28
CA LEU A 242 -8.21 13.00 5.74
C LEU A 242 -9.38 13.88 6.22
N LYS A 243 -9.55 15.07 5.64
CA LYS A 243 -10.69 15.95 5.92
C LYS A 243 -12.01 15.27 5.57
N GLN A 244 -12.09 14.60 4.42
CA GLN A 244 -13.29 13.87 4.00
C GLN A 244 -13.57 12.66 4.89
N LEU A 245 -12.53 11.88 5.23
CA LEU A 245 -12.66 10.76 6.16
C LEU A 245 -13.21 11.22 7.51
N ARG A 246 -12.70 12.32 8.06
CA ARG A 246 -13.16 12.92 9.32
C ARG A 246 -14.61 13.38 9.25
N SER A 247 -15.03 13.96 8.12
CA SER A 247 -16.37 14.57 8.01
C SER A 247 -17.48 13.57 7.70
N MET A 248 -17.18 12.49 6.95
CA MET A 248 -18.23 11.64 6.37
C MET A 248 -18.08 10.13 6.67
N TYR A 249 -16.89 9.65 6.91
CA TYR A 249 -16.63 8.19 6.94
C TYR A 249 -16.29 7.65 8.31
N LEU A 250 -15.60 8.43 9.14
CA LEU A 250 -15.07 8.01 10.42
C LEU A 250 -15.73 8.76 11.57
N ILE A 251 -15.69 8.17 12.74
CA ILE A 251 -16.20 8.77 13.97
C ILE A 251 -15.03 9.51 14.64
N ALA A 252 -15.28 10.78 15.01
CA ALA A 252 -14.41 11.57 15.87
C ALA A 252 -15.18 11.85 17.18
N PRO A 253 -15.00 11.04 18.23
CA PRO A 253 -15.69 11.25 19.49
C PRO A 253 -15.19 12.53 20.16
N ILE A 254 -16.12 13.31 20.72
CA ILE A 254 -15.79 14.51 21.49
C ILE A 254 -15.22 14.08 22.83
N HIS A 255 -14.02 14.55 23.15
CA HIS A 255 -13.36 14.35 24.41
C HIS A 255 -12.84 15.70 24.97
N TYR A 256 -12.68 15.80 26.28
CA TYR A 256 -12.14 16.99 26.91
C TYR A 256 -10.87 16.66 27.71
N GLU A 257 -9.77 17.32 27.38
CA GLU A 257 -8.53 17.33 28.15
C GLU A 257 -8.49 18.63 28.97
N GLY A 258 -8.92 18.58 30.21
CA GLY A 258 -9.17 19.78 31.00
C GLY A 258 -10.31 20.59 30.40
N ILE A 259 -10.01 21.83 29.98
CA ILE A 259 -10.95 22.73 29.29
C ILE A 259 -10.89 22.64 27.76
N ARG A 260 -9.89 21.90 27.22
CA ARG A 260 -9.67 21.79 25.78
C ARG A 260 -10.50 20.67 25.20
N ARG A 261 -11.35 20.99 24.23
CA ARG A 261 -12.09 20.02 23.42
C ARG A 261 -11.12 19.36 22.44
N VAL A 262 -11.08 18.03 22.42
CA VAL A 262 -10.29 17.18 21.52
C VAL A 262 -11.24 16.22 20.81
N GLU A 263 -11.02 16.00 19.51
CA GLU A 263 -11.84 15.11 18.68
C GLU A 263 -10.92 14.15 17.91
N PRO A 264 -10.30 13.17 18.59
CA PRO A 264 -9.47 12.19 17.91
C PRO A 264 -10.31 11.32 16.97
N LEU A 265 -9.75 10.94 15.84
CA LEU A 265 -10.40 9.93 14.99
C LEU A 265 -10.35 8.56 15.66
N GLU A 266 -11.34 7.73 15.37
CA GLU A 266 -11.42 6.33 15.82
C GLU A 266 -10.25 5.45 15.30
N ILE A 267 -9.57 5.88 14.23
CA ILE A 267 -8.27 5.37 13.76
C ILE A 267 -7.27 6.53 13.84
N PRO A 268 -6.04 6.30 14.33
CA PRO A 268 -5.02 7.34 14.43
C PRO A 268 -4.78 8.04 13.09
N GLU A 269 -4.90 9.37 13.09
CA GLU A 269 -4.78 10.18 11.87
C GLU A 269 -3.40 10.03 11.22
N ASP A 270 -2.33 9.92 12.03
CA ASP A 270 -0.98 9.70 11.52
C ASP A 270 -0.84 8.35 10.80
N ALA A 271 -1.51 7.29 11.28
CA ALA A 271 -1.53 5.99 10.61
C ALA A 271 -2.29 6.04 9.27
N LEU A 272 -3.43 6.75 9.23
CA LEU A 272 -4.20 6.97 8.00
C LEU A 272 -3.39 7.80 7.00
N ARG A 273 -2.77 8.90 7.45
CA ARG A 273 -1.93 9.76 6.61
C ARG A 273 -0.78 8.99 5.98
N GLU A 274 -0.07 8.21 6.80
CA GLU A 274 1.04 7.37 6.32
C GLU A 274 0.57 6.33 5.28
N ALA A 275 -0.56 5.66 5.54
CA ALA A 275 -1.13 4.69 4.59
C ALA A 275 -1.54 5.35 3.27
N ILE A 276 -2.16 6.54 3.31
CA ILE A 276 -2.55 7.31 2.13
C ILE A 276 -1.33 7.76 1.33
N CYS A 277 -0.32 8.33 2.01
CA CYS A 277 0.93 8.77 1.35
C CYS A 277 1.63 7.58 0.68
N ASN A 278 1.74 6.43 1.37
CA ASN A 278 2.33 5.23 0.81
C ASN A 278 1.56 4.73 -0.42
N ALA A 279 0.22 4.74 -0.38
CA ALA A 279 -0.59 4.37 -1.53
C ALA A 279 -0.34 5.27 -2.74
N LEU A 280 -0.19 6.59 -2.55
CA LEU A 280 0.10 7.56 -3.61
C LEU A 280 1.52 7.38 -4.18
N ILE A 281 2.53 7.20 -3.32
CA ILE A 281 3.93 7.07 -3.73
C ILE A 281 4.18 5.74 -4.48
N HIS A 282 3.61 4.65 -4.00
CA HIS A 282 3.88 3.31 -4.54
C HIS A 282 2.92 2.89 -5.66
N LYS A 283 1.95 3.74 -6.02
CA LYS A 283 1.00 3.48 -7.10
C LYS A 283 1.68 3.31 -8.46
N ARG A 284 1.20 2.33 -9.26
CA ARG A 284 1.45 2.27 -10.72
C ARG A 284 0.43 3.16 -11.41
N TYR A 285 0.85 4.35 -11.87
CA TYR A 285 -0.04 5.35 -12.47
C TYR A 285 -0.56 4.99 -13.86
N THR A 286 0.01 3.98 -14.52
CA THR A 286 -0.49 3.40 -15.78
C THR A 286 -1.57 2.33 -15.57
N GLY A 287 -1.98 2.08 -14.32
CA GLY A 287 -2.91 1.00 -13.97
C GLY A 287 -4.30 1.50 -13.56
N VAL A 288 -4.78 0.95 -12.45
CA VAL A 288 -6.11 1.25 -11.87
C VAL A 288 -5.99 2.34 -10.80
N HIS A 289 -7.08 3.09 -10.54
CA HIS A 289 -7.14 4.09 -9.47
C HIS A 289 -6.96 3.45 -8.08
N ILE A 290 -6.58 4.27 -7.08
CA ILE A 290 -6.51 3.85 -5.67
C ILE A 290 -7.94 3.67 -5.15
N GLN A 291 -8.16 2.64 -4.34
CA GLN A 291 -9.46 2.32 -3.76
C GLN A 291 -9.35 2.23 -2.24
N MET A 292 -10.18 3.00 -1.54
CA MET A 292 -10.38 2.88 -0.11
C MET A 292 -11.80 2.45 0.17
N ARG A 293 -11.98 1.31 0.82
CA ARG A 293 -13.28 0.77 1.23
C ARG A 293 -13.42 0.90 2.73
N VAL A 294 -14.43 1.64 3.17
CA VAL A 294 -14.69 1.89 4.58
C VAL A 294 -15.90 1.06 5.01
N TYR A 295 -15.64 -0.01 5.75
CA TYR A 295 -16.65 -0.88 6.36
C TYR A 295 -16.97 -0.44 7.80
N ASN A 296 -17.87 -1.16 8.47
CA ASN A 296 -18.19 -0.90 9.87
C ASN A 296 -17.05 -1.27 10.83
N ASP A 297 -16.28 -2.29 10.48
CA ASP A 297 -15.27 -2.95 11.30
C ASP A 297 -13.84 -2.71 10.81
N ARG A 298 -13.66 -2.20 9.58
CA ARG A 298 -12.34 -2.04 8.98
C ARG A 298 -12.31 -0.99 7.87
N ILE A 299 -11.11 -0.57 7.51
CA ILE A 299 -10.77 0.15 6.28
C ILE A 299 -9.85 -0.73 5.47
N GLU A 300 -10.13 -0.91 4.19
CA GLU A 300 -9.26 -1.53 3.21
C GLU A 300 -8.78 -0.48 2.22
N LEU A 301 -7.48 -0.25 2.15
CA LEU A 301 -6.85 0.64 1.18
C LEU A 301 -6.03 -0.21 0.22
N TRP A 302 -6.37 -0.16 -1.06
CA TRP A 302 -5.69 -0.87 -2.12
C TRP A 302 -5.14 0.09 -3.17
N ASN A 303 -3.88 -0.12 -3.58
CA ASN A 303 -3.26 0.56 -4.70
C ASN A 303 -2.64 -0.44 -5.68
N HIS A 304 -2.77 -0.16 -6.98
CA HIS A 304 -2.12 -0.94 -8.02
C HIS A 304 -0.60 -0.72 -7.99
N GLY A 305 0.17 -1.82 -7.98
CA GLY A 305 1.63 -1.85 -7.93
C GLY A 305 2.10 -2.90 -6.93
N GLU A 306 2.74 -3.95 -7.44
CA GLU A 306 3.23 -5.10 -6.66
C GLU A 306 4.30 -4.66 -5.66
N LEU A 307 4.50 -5.42 -4.59
CA LEU A 307 5.62 -5.22 -3.67
C LEU A 307 6.96 -5.46 -4.40
N PRO A 308 8.02 -4.74 -4.05
CA PRO A 308 9.36 -5.06 -4.48
C PRO A 308 9.74 -6.50 -4.12
N SER A 309 10.53 -7.16 -4.98
CA SER A 309 10.98 -8.54 -4.75
C SER A 309 11.72 -8.72 -3.42
N GLU A 310 12.38 -7.67 -2.96
CA GLU A 310 13.13 -7.59 -1.70
C GLU A 310 12.22 -7.70 -0.46
N LEU A 311 10.96 -7.29 -0.61
CA LEU A 311 9.93 -7.31 0.44
C LEU A 311 8.94 -8.49 0.29
N LEU A 312 9.29 -9.49 -0.51
CA LEU A 312 8.50 -10.72 -0.62
C LEU A 312 9.12 -11.84 0.24
N PRO A 313 8.29 -12.67 0.91
CA PRO A 313 6.83 -12.55 1.02
C PRO A 313 6.39 -11.31 1.82
N ALA A 314 5.12 -10.91 1.73
CA ALA A 314 4.59 -9.64 2.22
C ALA A 314 4.83 -9.37 3.72
N GLU A 315 5.04 -10.40 4.51
CA GLU A 315 5.36 -10.32 5.94
C GLU A 315 6.68 -9.59 6.22
N LYS A 316 7.63 -9.64 5.28
CA LYS A 316 8.92 -8.92 5.39
C LYS A 316 8.78 -7.41 5.47
N ILE A 317 7.64 -6.85 5.05
CA ILE A 317 7.40 -5.41 5.13
C ILE A 317 7.34 -4.88 6.58
N PHE A 318 7.10 -5.78 7.55
CA PHE A 318 7.12 -5.47 8.98
C PHE A 318 8.52 -5.53 9.62
N GLU A 319 9.50 -6.07 8.91
CA GLU A 319 10.90 -6.09 9.32
C GLU A 319 11.58 -4.75 9.00
N SER A 320 12.77 -4.54 9.55
CA SER A 320 13.58 -3.37 9.20
C SER A 320 14.09 -3.49 7.76
N HIS A 321 13.75 -2.54 6.91
CA HIS A 321 14.16 -2.52 5.51
C HIS A 321 14.43 -1.10 5.01
N SER A 322 15.18 -1.00 3.92
CA SER A 322 15.36 0.27 3.20
C SER A 322 14.08 0.69 2.49
N SER A 323 13.95 1.98 2.21
CA SER A 323 12.83 2.49 1.41
C SER A 323 13.04 2.17 -0.07
N TYR A 324 12.05 1.54 -0.70
CA TYR A 324 12.05 1.19 -2.13
C TYR A 324 10.88 1.88 -2.85
N PRO A 325 10.89 3.21 -3.01
CA PRO A 325 9.78 3.91 -3.64
C PRO A 325 9.69 3.56 -5.14
N ARG A 326 8.48 3.20 -5.59
CA ARG A 326 8.21 2.95 -7.01
C ARG A 326 8.39 4.22 -7.85
N ASN A 327 7.95 5.36 -7.32
CA ASN A 327 8.02 6.67 -7.94
C ASN A 327 8.96 7.56 -7.13
N LYS A 328 10.23 7.58 -7.53
CA LYS A 328 11.32 8.20 -6.76
C LYS A 328 11.18 9.72 -6.66
N HIS A 329 10.76 10.40 -7.74
CA HIS A 329 10.56 11.84 -7.74
C HIS A 329 9.35 12.25 -6.90
N ILE A 330 8.24 11.48 -6.97
CA ILE A 330 7.06 11.69 -6.12
C ILE A 330 7.45 11.52 -4.65
N ALA A 331 8.18 10.46 -4.31
CA ALA A 331 8.65 10.23 -2.94
C ALA A 331 9.55 11.37 -2.43
N ASN A 332 10.47 11.86 -3.27
CA ASN A 332 11.34 13.01 -2.93
C ASN A 332 10.52 14.28 -2.67
N ALA A 333 9.51 14.57 -3.50
CA ALA A 333 8.63 15.72 -3.29
C ALA A 333 7.82 15.59 -1.99
N PHE A 334 7.25 14.42 -1.71
CA PHE A 334 6.53 14.15 -0.46
C PHE A 334 7.45 14.26 0.77
N TYR A 335 8.69 13.78 0.65
CA TYR A 335 9.70 13.98 1.69
C TYR A 335 9.97 15.47 1.91
N ARG A 336 10.27 16.23 0.86
CA ARG A 336 10.55 17.68 0.97
C ARG A 336 9.38 18.47 1.54
N ALA A 337 8.14 18.08 1.21
CA ALA A 337 6.92 18.67 1.78
C ALA A 337 6.67 18.28 3.25
N GLY A 338 7.45 17.39 3.83
CA GLY A 338 7.27 16.97 5.21
C GLY A 338 6.23 15.87 5.44
N PHE A 339 5.68 15.30 4.36
CA PHE A 339 4.59 14.33 4.47
C PHE A 339 5.09 12.93 4.88
N ILE A 340 6.31 12.57 4.50
CA ILE A 340 6.95 11.28 4.81
C ILE A 340 8.37 11.45 5.32
N GLU A 341 8.95 10.34 5.81
CA GLU A 341 10.37 10.19 6.15
C GLU A 341 11.06 9.19 5.23
N ASN A 342 12.39 9.29 5.08
CA ASN A 342 13.17 8.48 4.12
C ASN A 342 13.82 7.21 4.71
N TRP A 343 13.38 6.73 5.88
CA TRP A 343 14.09 5.68 6.62
C TRP A 343 13.41 4.31 6.59
N GLY A 344 12.42 4.07 5.70
CA GLY A 344 11.67 2.80 5.66
C GLY A 344 10.81 2.52 6.90
N ARG A 345 10.52 3.54 7.72
CA ARG A 345 9.77 3.41 8.98
C ARG A 345 8.27 3.64 8.86
N GLY A 346 7.75 3.88 7.66
CA GLY A 346 6.34 4.24 7.46
C GLY A 346 5.38 3.16 7.97
N ILE A 347 5.64 1.91 7.62
CA ILE A 347 4.81 0.78 8.08
C ILE A 347 4.88 0.63 9.60
N GLN A 348 6.07 0.77 10.20
CA GLN A 348 6.21 0.70 11.65
C GLN A 348 5.43 1.82 12.36
N LYS A 349 5.38 3.04 11.80
CA LYS A 349 4.55 4.13 12.34
C LYS A 349 3.06 3.77 12.32
N ILE A 350 2.56 3.13 11.24
CA ILE A 350 1.18 2.67 11.18
C ILE A 350 0.94 1.63 12.28
N VAL A 351 1.83 0.64 12.41
CA VAL A 351 1.73 -0.42 13.44
C VAL A 351 1.73 0.19 14.85
N ASP A 352 2.68 1.07 15.15
CA ASP A 352 2.83 1.70 16.46
C ASP A 352 1.63 2.59 16.78
N GLY A 353 1.13 3.36 15.80
CA GLY A 353 -0.07 4.18 15.95
C GLY A 353 -1.30 3.33 16.27
N MET A 354 -1.55 2.26 15.50
CA MET A 354 -2.66 1.34 15.76
C MET A 354 -2.54 0.67 17.12
N LYS A 355 -1.35 0.20 17.49
CA LYS A 355 -1.08 -0.42 18.80
C LYS A 355 -1.29 0.57 19.96
N ALA A 356 -0.79 1.79 19.84
CA ALA A 356 -0.99 2.84 20.84
C ALA A 356 -2.47 3.16 21.05
N ALA A 357 -3.26 3.10 19.99
CA ALA A 357 -4.71 3.23 20.05
C ALA A 357 -5.43 1.97 20.58
N GLY A 358 -4.71 0.87 20.84
CA GLY A 358 -5.30 -0.40 21.29
C GLY A 358 -6.06 -1.14 20.19
N LEU A 359 -5.74 -0.84 18.92
CA LEU A 359 -6.31 -1.50 17.76
C LEU A 359 -5.41 -2.64 17.27
N PRO A 360 -5.96 -3.63 16.55
CA PRO A 360 -5.17 -4.72 15.97
C PRO A 360 -4.08 -4.22 15.02
N THR A 361 -2.98 -4.99 14.93
CA THR A 361 -1.93 -4.76 13.94
C THR A 361 -2.51 -4.76 12.53
N PRO A 362 -2.13 -3.82 11.66
CA PRO A 362 -2.56 -3.79 10.27
C PRO A 362 -2.20 -5.08 9.52
N LYS A 363 -3.06 -5.51 8.61
CA LYS A 363 -2.75 -6.58 7.66
C LYS A 363 -2.31 -5.96 6.34
N ILE A 364 -1.20 -6.43 5.78
CA ILE A 364 -0.69 -6.01 4.47
C ILE A 364 -0.58 -7.24 3.60
N GLU A 365 -1.14 -7.18 2.39
CA GLU A 365 -1.25 -8.30 1.47
C GLU A 365 -0.85 -7.88 0.05
N ASP A 366 -0.10 -8.74 -0.65
CA ASP A 366 0.00 -8.66 -2.11
C ASP A 366 -1.28 -9.23 -2.71
N PHE A 367 -2.10 -8.38 -3.31
CA PHE A 367 -3.44 -8.74 -3.76
C PHE A 367 -3.79 -8.08 -5.09
N GLY A 368 -4.15 -8.88 -6.09
CA GLY A 368 -4.68 -8.37 -7.36
C GLY A 368 -3.72 -7.45 -8.12
N ARG A 369 -2.44 -7.78 -8.22
CA ARG A 369 -1.36 -6.95 -8.79
C ARG A 369 -1.18 -5.61 -8.06
N GLY A 370 -1.47 -5.60 -6.78
CA GLY A 370 -1.37 -4.40 -5.94
C GLY A 370 -1.16 -4.75 -4.49
N VAL A 371 -1.03 -3.72 -3.67
CA VAL A 371 -0.89 -3.85 -2.23
C VAL A 371 -2.19 -3.43 -1.56
N LYS A 372 -2.68 -4.27 -0.66
CA LYS A 372 -3.83 -4.00 0.18
C LYS A 372 -3.40 -3.89 1.64
N ILE A 373 -3.71 -2.76 2.27
CA ILE A 373 -3.60 -2.60 3.72
C ILE A 373 -4.99 -2.60 4.34
N THR A 374 -5.17 -3.38 5.40
CA THR A 374 -6.40 -3.44 6.19
C THR A 374 -6.15 -2.89 7.59
N LEU A 375 -6.89 -1.86 7.97
CA LEU A 375 -6.88 -1.23 9.28
C LEU A 375 -8.19 -1.57 9.98
N CYS A 376 -8.14 -2.26 11.12
CA CYS A 376 -9.33 -2.56 11.91
C CYS A 376 -9.87 -1.31 12.60
N ARG A 377 -11.20 -1.18 12.65
CA ARG A 377 -11.91 -0.12 13.38
C ARG A 377 -12.40 -0.65 14.71
N PRO A 378 -12.58 0.19 15.73
CA PRO A 378 -13.29 -0.21 16.94
C PRO A 378 -14.74 -0.57 16.57
N THR A 379 -15.21 -1.71 17.08
CA THR A 379 -16.53 -2.25 16.72
C THR A 379 -17.65 -1.73 17.61
N THR A 380 -17.31 -1.23 18.79
CA THR A 380 -18.28 -0.69 19.74
C THR A 380 -18.03 0.78 20.02
N TYR A 381 -19.12 1.51 20.36
CA TYR A 381 -19.01 2.92 20.78
C TYR A 381 -18.17 3.08 22.06
N MET A 382 -18.22 2.09 22.97
CA MET A 382 -17.38 2.08 24.19
C MET A 382 -15.89 1.95 23.89
N ASP A 383 -15.52 1.20 22.86
CA ASP A 383 -14.11 1.10 22.44
C ASP A 383 -13.64 2.42 21.81
N ILE A 384 -14.51 3.10 21.06
CA ILE A 384 -14.24 4.43 20.50
C ILE A 384 -14.00 5.45 21.64
N LEU A 385 -14.82 5.43 22.68
CA LEU A 385 -14.67 6.29 23.86
C LEU A 385 -13.39 6.02 24.64
N LYS A 386 -12.98 4.73 24.77
CA LYS A 386 -11.70 4.36 25.40
C LYS A 386 -10.50 4.92 24.64
N LEU A 387 -10.57 4.97 23.31
CA LEU A 387 -9.53 5.59 22.46
C LEU A 387 -9.44 7.10 22.69
N ALA A 388 -10.58 7.78 22.81
CA ALA A 388 -10.63 9.22 23.05
C ALA A 388 -10.02 9.66 24.40
N GLY A 389 -10.06 8.77 25.41
CA GLY A 389 -9.49 9.01 26.74
C GLY A 389 -7.99 8.76 26.87
N LYS A 390 -7.29 8.31 25.83
CA LYS A 390 -5.84 8.07 25.88
C LYS A 390 -5.07 9.27 25.29
N PRO A 391 -4.16 9.92 26.06
CA PRO A 391 -3.29 10.96 25.50
C PRO A 391 -2.36 10.34 24.46
N ASN A 392 -2.23 10.98 23.30
CA ASN A 392 -1.29 10.60 22.27
C ASN A 392 0.15 10.59 22.84
N GLY A 393 0.76 9.43 22.95
CA GLY A 393 2.19 9.29 23.20
C GLY A 393 2.65 9.09 24.65
N ALA A 394 1.78 8.82 25.64
CA ALA A 394 2.23 8.48 26.99
C ALA A 394 2.52 6.98 27.11
N GLN A 395 3.80 6.64 27.30
CA GLN A 395 4.21 5.33 27.81
C GLN A 395 3.53 5.07 29.15
N LEU A 396 2.77 3.98 29.25
CA LEU A 396 2.22 3.50 30.50
C LEU A 396 3.37 2.96 31.39
N THR A 397 3.88 3.78 32.32
CA THR A 397 4.48 3.27 33.53
C THR A 397 3.34 2.92 34.48
N SER A 398 3.27 1.65 34.84
CA SER A 398 2.35 1.11 35.82
C SER A 398 2.64 1.72 37.20
N SER A 399 1.79 2.61 37.71
CA SER A 399 1.55 2.77 39.15
C SER A 399 0.22 3.50 39.37
N ASP A 400 -0.60 2.87 40.20
CA ASP A 400 -1.73 3.37 40.97
C ASP A 400 -3.01 3.80 40.23
N GLY A 401 -3.89 2.79 40.16
CA GLY A 401 -5.32 3.00 39.97
C GLY A 401 -5.99 3.59 41.19
N LYS A 402 -6.87 4.52 40.89
CA LYS A 402 -8.22 4.77 41.41
C LYS A 402 -8.58 6.26 41.31
N THR A 403 -9.76 6.51 40.73
CA THR A 403 -10.53 7.75 40.87
C THR A 403 -10.56 8.76 39.71
N ALA A 404 -10.68 8.31 38.46
CA ALA A 404 -11.15 9.24 37.42
C ALA A 404 -12.16 8.60 36.41
N GLY A 405 -12.24 7.26 36.35
CA GLY A 405 -13.10 6.56 35.37
C GLY A 405 -14.60 6.52 35.74
N LYS A 406 -14.95 6.69 37.01
CA LYS A 406 -16.36 6.52 37.45
C LYS A 406 -17.27 7.71 37.12
N THR A 407 -16.75 8.93 37.00
CA THR A 407 -17.61 10.13 36.81
C THR A 407 -18.00 10.31 35.35
N VAL A 408 -17.14 9.97 34.38
CA VAL A 408 -17.43 10.11 32.94
C VAL A 408 -18.31 8.98 32.42
N GLU A 409 -18.11 7.74 32.88
CA GLU A 409 -19.01 6.62 32.57
C GLU A 409 -20.43 6.86 33.07
N LYS A 410 -20.56 7.48 34.24
CA LYS A 410 -21.85 7.77 34.85
C LYS A 410 -22.65 8.83 34.06
N THR A 411 -21.99 9.90 33.59
CA THR A 411 -22.67 11.01 32.89
C THR A 411 -23.11 10.67 31.47
N VAL A 412 -22.30 9.93 30.70
CA VAL A 412 -22.66 9.56 29.31
C VAL A 412 -23.60 8.35 29.29
N GLY A 413 -23.42 7.38 30.17
CA GLY A 413 -24.37 6.28 30.34
C GLY A 413 -25.74 6.76 30.83
N GLU A 414 -25.76 7.72 31.75
CA GLU A 414 -26.98 8.35 32.26
C GLU A 414 -27.70 9.16 31.17
N THR A 415 -27.00 9.95 30.32
CA THR A 415 -27.64 10.77 29.27
C THR A 415 -28.24 9.94 28.14
N VAL A 416 -27.57 8.86 27.69
CA VAL A 416 -28.10 7.95 26.66
C VAL A 416 -29.18 7.05 27.26
N GLY A 417 -28.98 6.55 28.47
CA GLY A 417 -29.99 5.81 29.21
C GLY A 417 -31.22 6.65 29.53
N GLU A 418 -31.03 7.90 29.92
CA GLU A 418 -32.09 8.87 30.18
C GLU A 418 -32.88 9.24 28.93
N THR A 419 -32.24 9.43 27.77
CA THR A 419 -32.93 9.71 26.50
C THR A 419 -33.73 8.50 26.01
N VAL A 420 -33.16 7.30 26.09
CA VAL A 420 -33.86 6.05 25.76
C VAL A 420 -35.00 5.81 26.76
N GLY A 421 -34.76 6.05 28.06
CA GLY A 421 -35.78 6.02 29.08
C GLY A 421 -36.96 6.95 28.76
N LYS A 422 -36.70 8.21 28.45
CA LYS A 422 -37.74 9.19 28.06
C LYS A 422 -38.55 8.75 26.83
N ILE A 423 -37.90 8.09 25.84
CA ILE A 423 -38.61 7.56 24.66
C ILE A 423 -39.50 6.38 25.07
N LEU A 424 -39.01 5.45 25.90
CA LEU A 424 -39.76 4.30 26.33
C LEU A 424 -40.94 4.69 27.25
N ASP A 425 -40.72 5.63 28.16
CA ASP A 425 -41.78 6.16 29.02
C ASP A 425 -42.86 6.88 28.19
N ALA A 426 -42.46 7.73 27.23
CA ALA A 426 -43.43 8.39 26.34
C ALA A 426 -44.22 7.40 25.45
N ILE A 427 -43.64 6.25 25.08
CA ILE A 427 -44.34 5.17 24.36
C ILE A 427 -45.25 4.40 25.32
N ARG A 428 -44.86 4.22 26.55
CA ARG A 428 -45.69 3.58 27.60
C ARG A 428 -46.92 4.39 27.93
N ASP A 429 -46.73 5.73 28.04
CA ASP A 429 -47.83 6.66 28.34
C ASP A 429 -48.74 6.88 27.12
N ASN A 430 -48.21 6.91 25.93
CA ASN A 430 -48.96 7.05 24.69
C ASN A 430 -48.36 6.17 23.57
N PRO A 431 -48.86 4.96 23.36
CA PRO A 431 -48.40 4.09 22.28
C PRO A 431 -48.53 4.66 20.86
N LYS A 432 -49.34 5.69 20.66
CA LYS A 432 -49.52 6.40 19.38
C LYS A 432 -48.65 7.65 19.24
N VAL A 433 -47.68 7.84 20.14
CA VAL A 433 -46.78 9.00 20.13
C VAL A 433 -46.04 9.12 18.78
N THR A 434 -46.00 10.31 18.22
CA THR A 434 -45.32 10.59 16.93
C THR A 434 -43.86 10.97 17.15
N GLN A 435 -43.03 10.83 16.13
CA GLN A 435 -41.61 11.21 16.19
C GLN A 435 -41.46 12.73 16.51
N ASN A 436 -42.37 13.59 16.05
CA ASN A 436 -42.37 15.02 16.35
C ASN A 436 -42.67 15.31 17.84
N GLN A 437 -43.56 14.53 18.44
CA GLN A 437 -43.86 14.63 19.89
C GLN A 437 -42.68 14.10 20.73
N LEU A 438 -42.09 12.97 20.33
CA LEU A 438 -40.87 12.45 20.95
C LEU A 438 -39.71 13.44 20.87
N ALA A 439 -39.56 14.15 19.76
CA ALA A 439 -38.53 15.19 19.60
C ALA A 439 -38.71 16.33 20.65
N LYS A 440 -39.95 16.75 20.91
CA LYS A 440 -40.26 17.76 21.93
C LYS A 440 -40.00 17.24 23.36
N ILE A 441 -40.36 15.99 23.65
CA ILE A 441 -40.18 15.36 24.97
C ILE A 441 -38.70 15.12 25.29
N THR A 442 -37.94 14.67 24.31
CA THR A 442 -36.52 14.30 24.49
C THR A 442 -35.55 15.46 24.28
N GLY A 443 -36.00 16.58 23.68
CA GLY A 443 -35.12 17.67 23.27
C GLY A 443 -34.25 17.37 22.05
N LEU A 444 -34.48 16.24 21.38
CA LEU A 444 -33.72 15.83 20.18
C LEU A 444 -34.34 16.38 18.90
N THR A 445 -33.57 16.45 17.83
CA THR A 445 -34.10 16.64 16.48
C THR A 445 -34.95 15.45 16.05
N VAL A 446 -35.91 15.64 15.13
CA VAL A 446 -36.74 14.54 14.61
C VAL A 446 -35.91 13.43 14.03
N ARG A 447 -34.77 13.76 13.34
CA ARG A 447 -33.78 12.77 12.84
C ARG A 447 -33.10 12.00 13.97
N GLY A 448 -32.77 12.66 15.08
CA GLY A 448 -32.20 12.01 16.28
C GLY A 448 -33.17 11.02 16.91
N VAL A 449 -34.47 11.40 17.01
CA VAL A 449 -35.51 10.47 17.44
C VAL A 449 -35.69 9.31 16.50
N GLU A 450 -35.75 9.55 15.19
CA GLU A 450 -35.88 8.49 14.19
C GLU A 450 -34.73 7.47 14.29
N TRP A 451 -33.50 7.94 14.50
CA TRP A 451 -32.34 7.08 14.69
C TRP A 451 -32.47 6.21 15.95
N ASN A 452 -32.86 6.80 17.10
CA ASN A 452 -33.07 6.07 18.34
C ASN A 452 -34.20 5.05 18.21
N MET A 453 -35.31 5.41 17.58
CA MET A 453 -36.44 4.53 17.34
C MET A 453 -36.04 3.32 16.45
N LYS A 454 -35.30 3.56 15.36
CA LYS A 454 -34.75 2.48 14.50
C LYS A 454 -33.82 1.54 15.28
N LYS A 455 -32.98 2.12 16.16
CA LYS A 455 -32.09 1.34 17.03
C LYS A 455 -32.87 0.44 17.98
N LEU A 456 -33.87 0.97 18.68
CA LEU A 456 -34.74 0.23 19.59
C LEU A 456 -35.56 -0.87 18.86
N GLN A 457 -35.98 -0.62 17.63
CA GLN A 457 -36.60 -1.66 16.78
C GLN A 457 -35.62 -2.76 16.42
N LYS A 458 -34.39 -2.39 16.02
CA LYS A 458 -33.34 -3.35 15.64
C LYS A 458 -32.93 -4.25 16.81
N THR A 459 -32.91 -3.69 18.02
CA THR A 459 -32.60 -4.44 19.25
C THR A 459 -33.83 -5.16 19.85
N LYS A 460 -34.97 -5.15 19.15
CA LYS A 460 -36.23 -5.78 19.58
C LYS A 460 -36.76 -5.28 20.92
N VAL A 461 -36.45 -4.06 21.32
CA VAL A 461 -36.97 -3.43 22.54
C VAL A 461 -38.36 -2.85 22.28
N ILE A 462 -38.61 -2.34 21.06
CA ILE A 462 -39.92 -1.87 20.62
C ILE A 462 -40.26 -2.49 19.26
N LYS A 463 -41.57 -2.64 18.99
CA LYS A 463 -42.07 -3.00 17.64
C LYS A 463 -43.18 -2.05 17.22
N ARG A 464 -43.35 -1.89 15.91
CA ARG A 464 -44.47 -1.16 15.33
C ARG A 464 -45.61 -2.15 15.04
N VAL A 465 -46.81 -1.83 15.50
CA VAL A 465 -48.02 -2.61 15.24
C VAL A 465 -48.97 -1.76 14.40
N GLY A 466 -49.38 -2.30 13.24
CA GLY A 466 -50.29 -1.63 12.29
C GLY A 466 -49.57 -0.78 11.23
N PRO A 467 -50.35 -0.10 10.37
CA PRO A 467 -49.83 0.68 9.24
C PRO A 467 -49.07 1.94 9.69
N ASN A 468 -48.27 2.52 8.76
CA ASN A 468 -47.48 3.74 9.03
C ASN A 468 -48.31 4.93 9.47
N LYS A 469 -49.55 5.01 9.03
CA LYS A 469 -50.54 6.04 9.45
C LYS A 469 -51.61 5.38 10.30
N GLY A 470 -51.62 5.66 11.62
CA GLY A 470 -52.59 5.07 12.54
C GLY A 470 -52.17 3.85 13.38
N GLY A 471 -50.96 3.29 13.13
CA GLY A 471 -50.38 2.24 13.98
C GLY A 471 -49.83 2.77 15.29
N HIS A 472 -49.46 1.87 16.20
CA HIS A 472 -48.92 2.22 17.52
C HIS A 472 -47.59 1.47 17.79
N TRP A 473 -46.90 1.90 18.82
CA TRP A 473 -45.66 1.30 19.31
C TRP A 473 -45.95 0.36 20.47
N GLU A 474 -45.29 -0.78 20.51
CA GLU A 474 -45.37 -1.72 21.58
C GLU A 474 -43.96 -2.02 22.12
N ILE A 475 -43.79 -1.98 23.44
CA ILE A 475 -42.56 -2.33 24.13
C ILE A 475 -42.55 -3.85 24.32
N ILE A 476 -41.48 -4.51 23.86
CA ILE A 476 -41.31 -5.96 24.00
C ILE A 476 -40.58 -6.16 25.33
N ALA A 477 -41.27 -6.76 26.34
CA ALA A 477 -40.64 -7.17 27.60
C ALA A 477 -39.64 -8.30 27.33
N GLN A 478 -38.38 -8.11 27.70
CA GLN A 478 -37.44 -9.24 27.80
C GLN A 478 -37.89 -10.10 28.99
N GLN A 479 -38.25 -11.34 28.74
CA GLN A 479 -38.33 -12.35 29.82
C GLN A 479 -36.91 -12.54 30.35
N GLU A 480 -36.70 -12.27 31.63
CA GLU A 480 -35.54 -12.76 32.35
C GLU A 480 -35.67 -14.30 32.39
N ASP A 481 -34.79 -14.98 31.66
CA ASP A 481 -34.60 -16.42 31.82
C ASP A 481 -34.03 -16.64 33.23
N GLY A 482 -34.94 -16.94 34.17
CA GLY A 482 -34.59 -17.44 35.48
C GLY A 482 -33.91 -18.80 35.31
N GLN A 483 -32.66 -18.88 35.68
CA GLN A 483 -32.03 -20.14 36.01
C GLN A 483 -32.64 -20.62 37.33
N ASP A 484 -33.51 -21.62 37.27
CA ASP A 484 -33.75 -22.51 38.39
C ASP A 484 -32.82 -23.69 38.24
N SER A 485 -31.99 -23.82 39.26
CA SER A 485 -31.23 -24.98 39.64
C SER A 485 -32.17 -26.13 40.08
N ASP A 486 -31.95 -27.33 39.53
CA ASP A 486 -31.92 -28.59 40.27
C ASP A 486 -30.97 -29.57 39.55
#